data_d49330eb89bd7f817ca9ea8c17e05f1e
#
_entry.id   d49330eb89bd7f817ca9ea8c17e05f1e
#
_cell.length_a   1.000
_cell.length_b   1.000
_cell.length_c   1.000
_cell.angle_alpha   90.00
_cell.angle_beta   90.00
_cell.angle_gamma   90.00
#
_symmetry.space_group_name_H-M   'P 1'
#
loop_
_entity.id
_entity.type
_entity.pdbx_description
1 polymer ?
#
loop_
_entity_poly.entity_id
_entity_poly.type
_entity_poly.pdbx_seq_one_letter_code
_entity_poly.pdbx_strand_id
1 'polypeptide(L)'
;MSQQVIIFDTTLRDGEQALQASLSVKEKLQIALALERMGVDVMEVGFPVSSPGDFESVQTIARQVKNSRVCALARCVEKDIDVAAESLKVAEAFRIHTFIATSPMHIATKLRSTLDEVIERAIYMVKRARNYTDDVEFSCEDAGRTPIADLARVVEAAINAGATTINIPDTVGYTMPFEFAGIISGLYERVPNIDKAIISVHTHDDLGLAVGNSLAAVHAGARQVEGAMNGIGERAGNCSLEEVIMAIKVRKDILNVHTAINHQEIWRTSQLVSQICNMPIPANKAIVGSGAFAHSSGIHQDGVLKNRENYEIMTPESIGLNQIQLNLTSRSGRAAVKHRMDEMGYKESEYNLDNLYDAFLKLADKKGQVFDYDLEALAFIGKQQEEPEHFRLDYFSVQSGSNDIATAAVKLACGEEVKAEAANGNGPVDAVYQAINRITDYNVELVKYSLTAKGHGKDALGQVDIVANYNGRRFHGVGLAADIVESSAKAMVHVLNNIWRAAEVEKELQRKAQHNENNKETV
;
A
#
# COMPACT_ATOMS: atom_id res chain seq x y z
N MET A 1 -9.11 -32.25 1.36
CA MET A 1 -8.97 -30.97 0.62
C MET A 1 -8.92 -29.86 1.67
N SER A 2 -8.09 -28.82 1.49
CA SER A 2 -8.07 -27.66 2.39
C SER A 2 -9.38 -26.88 2.25
N GLN A 3 -9.86 -26.30 3.36
CA GLN A 3 -11.08 -25.46 3.36
C GLN A 3 -10.74 -24.06 2.89
N GLN A 4 -11.66 -23.42 2.18
CA GLN A 4 -11.53 -22.01 1.79
C GLN A 4 -11.84 -21.09 2.98
N VAL A 5 -11.04 -20.03 3.14
CA VAL A 5 -11.36 -18.86 3.96
C VAL A 5 -11.86 -17.77 3.03
N ILE A 6 -13.08 -17.31 3.27
CA ILE A 6 -13.71 -16.21 2.56
C ILE A 6 -13.04 -14.91 2.97
N ILE A 7 -12.65 -14.10 2.01
CA ILE A 7 -12.10 -12.76 2.25
C ILE A 7 -13.21 -11.73 2.04
N PHE A 8 -13.55 -11.05 3.14
CA PHE A 8 -14.55 -10.00 3.18
C PHE A 8 -13.85 -8.64 3.34
N ASP A 9 -13.94 -7.80 2.34
CA ASP A 9 -13.29 -6.49 2.34
C ASP A 9 -14.21 -5.39 2.86
N THR A 10 -13.75 -4.61 3.83
CA THR A 10 -14.46 -3.46 4.43
C THR A 10 -13.82 -2.11 4.08
N THR A 11 -12.91 -2.07 3.13
CA THR A 11 -12.18 -0.83 2.73
C THR A 11 -13.14 0.31 2.39
N LEU A 12 -14.26 0.00 1.71
CA LEU A 12 -15.24 0.99 1.26
C LEU A 12 -16.35 1.31 2.27
N ARG A 13 -16.31 0.70 3.46
CA ARG A 13 -17.24 0.99 4.55
C ARG A 13 -16.47 1.40 5.83
N ASP A 14 -15.86 0.48 6.55
CA ASP A 14 -15.08 0.78 7.77
C ASP A 14 -13.78 1.50 7.45
N GLY A 15 -13.12 1.09 6.36
CA GLY A 15 -11.92 1.75 5.86
C GLY A 15 -12.14 3.22 5.55
N GLU A 16 -13.29 3.58 4.96
CA GLU A 16 -13.62 4.97 4.66
C GLU A 16 -13.79 5.83 5.92
N GLN A 17 -14.12 5.25 7.08
CA GLN A 17 -14.26 6.00 8.34
C GLN A 17 -12.92 6.57 8.85
N ALA A 18 -11.78 6.07 8.35
CA ALA A 18 -10.47 6.64 8.63
C ALA A 18 -10.19 7.96 7.91
N LEU A 19 -10.95 8.29 6.86
CA LEU A 19 -10.69 9.39 5.96
C LEU A 19 -11.24 10.71 6.49
N GLN A 20 -10.54 11.81 6.20
CA GLN A 20 -11.01 13.16 6.54
C GLN A 20 -12.17 13.63 5.66
N ALA A 21 -12.29 13.08 4.45
CA ALA A 21 -13.37 13.37 3.51
C ALA A 21 -13.86 12.08 2.87
N SER A 22 -15.17 12.00 2.61
CA SER A 22 -15.76 10.85 1.92
C SER A 22 -15.25 10.75 0.49
N LEU A 23 -15.08 9.52 0.03
CA LEU A 23 -14.73 9.22 -1.36
C LEU A 23 -15.90 9.53 -2.30
N SER A 24 -15.60 10.01 -3.49
CA SER A 24 -16.60 10.14 -4.55
C SER A 24 -17.06 8.77 -5.05
N VAL A 25 -18.26 8.72 -5.66
CA VAL A 25 -18.81 7.49 -6.28
C VAL A 25 -17.81 6.87 -7.26
N LYS A 26 -17.09 7.71 -8.04
CA LYS A 26 -16.10 7.26 -9.01
C LYS A 26 -14.87 6.62 -8.33
N GLU A 27 -14.39 7.20 -7.25
CA GLU A 27 -13.27 6.68 -6.48
C GLU A 27 -13.63 5.34 -5.80
N LYS A 28 -14.81 5.27 -5.16
CA LYS A 28 -15.33 4.02 -4.58
C LYS A 28 -15.43 2.92 -5.65
N LEU A 29 -15.93 3.23 -6.83
CA LEU A 29 -16.02 2.27 -7.93
C LEU A 29 -14.65 1.79 -8.40
N GLN A 30 -13.64 2.67 -8.48
CA GLN A 30 -12.29 2.27 -8.86
C GLN A 30 -11.69 1.28 -7.86
N ILE A 31 -11.86 1.50 -6.57
CA ILE A 31 -11.43 0.58 -5.52
C ILE A 31 -12.19 -0.74 -5.62
N ALA A 32 -13.53 -0.71 -5.75
CA ALA A 32 -14.36 -1.92 -5.86
C ALA A 32 -13.92 -2.81 -7.04
N LEU A 33 -13.65 -2.22 -8.21
CA LEU A 33 -13.18 -2.97 -9.39
C LEU A 33 -11.75 -3.51 -9.20
N ALA A 34 -10.90 -2.87 -8.40
CA ALA A 34 -9.59 -3.41 -8.06
C ALA A 34 -9.70 -4.60 -7.10
N LEU A 35 -10.57 -4.51 -6.09
CA LEU A 35 -10.88 -5.61 -5.16
C LEU A 35 -11.47 -6.81 -5.90
N GLU A 36 -12.38 -6.58 -6.85
CA GLU A 36 -12.93 -7.63 -7.70
C GLU A 36 -11.85 -8.34 -8.53
N ARG A 37 -10.93 -7.59 -9.18
CA ARG A 37 -9.80 -8.18 -9.92
C ARG A 37 -8.87 -8.98 -9.02
N MET A 38 -8.68 -8.54 -7.78
CA MET A 38 -7.92 -9.27 -6.78
C MET A 38 -8.63 -10.56 -6.34
N GLY A 39 -9.93 -10.70 -6.62
CA GLY A 39 -10.71 -11.90 -6.30
C GLY A 39 -11.24 -11.92 -4.87
N VAL A 40 -11.56 -10.75 -4.31
CA VAL A 40 -12.25 -10.65 -3.02
C VAL A 40 -13.62 -11.31 -3.13
N ASP A 41 -13.95 -12.19 -2.19
CA ASP A 41 -15.19 -12.97 -2.23
C ASP A 41 -16.41 -12.08 -1.95
N VAL A 42 -16.31 -11.21 -0.93
CA VAL A 42 -17.38 -10.28 -0.53
C VAL A 42 -16.77 -8.90 -0.28
N MET A 43 -17.42 -7.84 -0.73
CA MET A 43 -17.02 -6.47 -0.43
C MET A 43 -18.18 -5.68 0.18
N GLU A 44 -17.94 -5.09 1.34
CA GLU A 44 -18.89 -4.17 1.99
C GLU A 44 -18.62 -2.76 1.52
N VAL A 45 -19.58 -2.20 0.78
CA VAL A 45 -19.34 -1.02 -0.04
C VAL A 45 -20.01 0.25 0.48
N GLY A 46 -20.62 0.19 1.66
CA GLY A 46 -21.17 1.36 2.31
C GLY A 46 -22.32 1.07 3.30
N PHE A 47 -22.91 2.17 3.79
CA PHE A 47 -24.04 2.19 4.70
C PHE A 47 -25.16 3.06 4.09
N PRO A 48 -25.97 2.52 3.17
CA PRO A 48 -26.79 3.29 2.25
C PRO A 48 -27.89 4.15 2.91
N VAL A 49 -28.25 3.87 4.16
CA VAL A 49 -29.20 4.71 4.90
C VAL A 49 -28.55 6.01 5.41
N SER A 50 -27.23 6.10 5.43
CA SER A 50 -26.48 7.23 5.98
C SER A 50 -26.68 8.52 5.18
N SER A 51 -26.68 8.42 3.85
CA SER A 51 -26.87 9.56 2.95
C SER A 51 -27.33 9.13 1.55
N PRO A 52 -27.91 10.04 0.75
CA PRO A 52 -28.22 9.77 -0.66
C PRO A 52 -26.99 9.43 -1.49
N GLY A 53 -25.84 10.07 -1.20
CA GLY A 53 -24.58 9.79 -1.90
C GLY A 53 -24.03 8.39 -1.60
N ASP A 54 -24.17 7.92 -0.37
CA ASP A 54 -23.78 6.56 -0.02
C ASP A 54 -24.71 5.51 -0.65
N PHE A 55 -26.00 5.79 -0.70
CA PHE A 55 -26.97 4.97 -1.45
C PHE A 55 -26.60 4.87 -2.94
N GLU A 56 -26.29 6.00 -3.59
CA GLU A 56 -25.88 6.04 -5.00
C GLU A 56 -24.57 5.26 -5.23
N SER A 57 -23.61 5.40 -4.33
CA SER A 57 -22.33 4.67 -4.39
C SER A 57 -22.55 3.16 -4.33
N VAL A 58 -23.31 2.68 -3.33
CA VAL A 58 -23.64 1.25 -3.18
C VAL A 58 -24.34 0.72 -4.42
N GLN A 59 -25.35 1.44 -4.93
CA GLN A 59 -26.10 1.02 -6.11
C GLN A 59 -25.24 1.01 -7.37
N THR A 60 -24.33 1.97 -7.53
CA THR A 60 -23.42 2.06 -8.68
C THR A 60 -22.44 0.88 -8.68
N ILE A 61 -21.84 0.57 -7.53
CA ILE A 61 -20.94 -0.58 -7.39
C ILE A 61 -21.70 -1.88 -7.63
N ALA A 62 -22.90 -2.03 -7.05
CA ALA A 62 -23.75 -3.21 -7.21
C ALA A 62 -24.10 -3.51 -8.68
N ARG A 63 -24.22 -2.49 -9.54
CA ARG A 63 -24.45 -2.68 -10.98
C ARG A 63 -23.21 -3.13 -11.74
N GLN A 64 -22.03 -2.73 -11.30
CA GLN A 64 -20.77 -2.91 -12.05
C GLN A 64 -20.02 -4.17 -11.65
N VAL A 65 -19.99 -4.52 -10.37
CA VAL A 65 -19.31 -5.71 -9.85
C VAL A 65 -20.08 -6.97 -10.22
N LYS A 66 -19.37 -7.98 -10.74
CA LYS A 66 -19.94 -9.24 -11.26
C LYS A 66 -19.40 -10.49 -10.61
N ASN A 67 -18.13 -10.49 -10.22
CA ASN A 67 -17.42 -11.68 -9.75
C ASN A 67 -17.24 -11.72 -8.23
N SER A 68 -17.60 -10.65 -7.52
CA SER A 68 -17.61 -10.59 -6.07
C SER A 68 -19.02 -10.32 -5.58
N ARG A 69 -19.36 -10.80 -4.40
CA ARG A 69 -20.63 -10.50 -3.75
C ARG A 69 -20.59 -9.10 -3.14
N VAL A 70 -21.55 -8.26 -3.47
CA VAL A 70 -21.64 -6.90 -2.91
C VAL A 70 -22.46 -6.94 -1.63
N CYS A 71 -21.97 -6.29 -0.58
CA CYS A 71 -22.59 -6.21 0.73
C CYS A 71 -22.84 -4.76 1.15
N ALA A 72 -23.87 -4.50 1.91
CA ALA A 72 -24.12 -3.22 2.55
C ALA A 72 -24.51 -3.42 4.02
N LEU A 73 -24.04 -2.48 4.85
CA LEU A 73 -24.31 -2.48 6.28
C LEU A 73 -25.71 -1.93 6.57
N ALA A 74 -26.39 -2.52 7.54
CA ALA A 74 -27.69 -2.10 8.07
C ALA A 74 -27.73 -2.34 9.57
N ARG A 75 -28.12 -1.35 10.37
CA ARG A 75 -28.45 -1.61 11.78
C ARG A 75 -29.67 -2.52 11.88
N CYS A 76 -29.84 -3.18 13.00
CA CYS A 76 -31.08 -3.91 13.31
C CYS A 76 -32.28 -2.95 13.46
N VAL A 77 -32.62 -2.29 12.36
CA VAL A 77 -33.75 -1.33 12.19
C VAL A 77 -34.36 -1.58 10.82
N GLU A 78 -35.69 -1.66 10.75
CA GLU A 78 -36.43 -2.00 9.51
C GLU A 78 -36.00 -1.13 8.33
N LYS A 79 -36.02 0.20 8.53
CA LYS A 79 -35.68 1.17 7.48
C LYS A 79 -34.27 0.94 6.92
N ASP A 80 -33.29 0.60 7.78
CA ASP A 80 -31.91 0.39 7.36
C ASP A 80 -31.80 -0.84 6.43
N ILE A 81 -32.47 -1.93 6.81
CA ILE A 81 -32.51 -3.17 6.02
C ILE A 81 -33.21 -2.95 4.68
N ASP A 82 -34.35 -2.24 4.67
CA ASP A 82 -35.11 -1.96 3.44
C ASP A 82 -34.30 -1.09 2.47
N VAL A 83 -33.62 -0.06 2.98
CA VAL A 83 -32.74 0.82 2.17
C VAL A 83 -31.54 0.06 1.64
N ALA A 84 -30.93 -0.81 2.45
CA ALA A 84 -29.83 -1.66 2.01
C ALA A 84 -30.30 -2.61 0.88
N ALA A 85 -31.43 -3.29 1.07
CA ALA A 85 -32.00 -4.16 0.05
C ALA A 85 -32.30 -3.41 -1.26
N GLU A 86 -32.89 -2.19 -1.16
CA GLU A 86 -33.21 -1.37 -2.33
C GLU A 86 -31.98 -0.94 -3.11
N SER A 87 -30.88 -0.58 -2.41
CA SER A 87 -29.63 -0.21 -3.06
C SER A 87 -28.92 -1.40 -3.73
N LEU A 88 -29.05 -2.60 -3.15
CA LEU A 88 -28.36 -3.82 -3.59
C LEU A 88 -29.12 -4.63 -4.64
N LYS A 89 -30.44 -4.44 -4.81
CA LYS A 89 -31.30 -5.26 -5.69
C LYS A 89 -30.85 -5.32 -7.16
N VAL A 90 -29.96 -4.41 -7.57
CA VAL A 90 -29.41 -4.34 -8.94
C VAL A 90 -28.16 -5.20 -9.11
N ALA A 91 -27.63 -5.77 -8.02
CA ALA A 91 -26.50 -6.68 -8.06
C ALA A 91 -26.92 -8.07 -8.57
N GLU A 92 -26.00 -8.82 -9.15
CA GLU A 92 -26.22 -10.22 -9.52
C GLU A 92 -26.32 -11.14 -8.29
N ALA A 93 -25.52 -10.85 -7.25
CA ALA A 93 -25.57 -11.50 -5.96
C ALA A 93 -25.19 -10.50 -4.87
N PHE A 94 -25.97 -10.44 -3.80
CA PHE A 94 -25.71 -9.51 -2.71
C PHE A 94 -25.95 -10.12 -1.35
N ARG A 95 -25.34 -9.49 -0.35
CA ARG A 95 -25.47 -9.79 1.07
C ARG A 95 -26.02 -8.57 1.81
N ILE A 96 -26.90 -8.78 2.76
CA ILE A 96 -27.28 -7.77 3.76
C ILE A 96 -26.53 -8.12 5.04
N HIS A 97 -25.71 -7.17 5.54
CA HIS A 97 -25.02 -7.27 6.80
C HIS A 97 -25.76 -6.44 7.84
N THR A 98 -26.31 -7.10 8.86
CA THR A 98 -27.00 -6.42 9.96
C THR A 98 -26.35 -6.73 11.31
N PHE A 99 -26.43 -5.81 12.26
CA PHE A 99 -25.74 -5.93 13.53
C PHE A 99 -26.50 -5.33 14.69
N ILE A 100 -26.24 -5.85 15.89
CA ILE A 100 -26.67 -5.27 17.17
C ILE A 100 -25.62 -5.58 18.24
N ALA A 101 -25.46 -4.67 19.21
CA ALA A 101 -24.51 -4.88 20.30
C ALA A 101 -24.98 -5.97 21.26
N THR A 102 -24.04 -6.80 21.71
CA THR A 102 -24.30 -7.97 22.54
C THR A 102 -23.62 -7.91 23.92
N SER A 103 -22.64 -7.01 24.10
CA SER A 103 -21.98 -6.87 25.41
C SER A 103 -22.89 -6.24 26.45
N PRO A 104 -22.79 -6.66 27.72
CA PRO A 104 -23.63 -6.11 28.81
C PRO A 104 -23.52 -4.58 28.91
N MET A 105 -22.31 -4.04 28.71
CA MET A 105 -22.08 -2.59 28.75
C MET A 105 -22.84 -1.86 27.63
N HIS A 106 -22.75 -2.32 26.40
CA HIS A 106 -23.45 -1.69 25.27
C HIS A 106 -24.96 -1.89 25.36
N ILE A 107 -25.43 -3.05 25.80
CA ILE A 107 -26.86 -3.29 26.03
C ILE A 107 -27.42 -2.29 27.05
N ALA A 108 -26.74 -2.12 28.19
CA ALA A 108 -27.21 -1.23 29.26
C ALA A 108 -27.08 0.26 28.88
N THR A 109 -25.95 0.69 28.30
CA THR A 109 -25.65 2.12 28.13
C THR A 109 -26.07 2.67 26.76
N LYS A 110 -25.84 1.89 25.69
CA LYS A 110 -26.10 2.30 24.30
C LYS A 110 -27.54 1.95 23.88
N LEU A 111 -27.96 0.71 24.14
CA LEU A 111 -29.30 0.24 23.72
C LEU A 111 -30.38 0.48 24.77
N ARG A 112 -30.03 0.61 26.05
CA ARG A 112 -30.95 0.72 27.19
C ARG A 112 -32.01 -0.38 27.16
N SER A 113 -31.56 -1.62 27.02
CA SER A 113 -32.36 -2.81 26.73
C SER A 113 -31.88 -3.98 27.59
N THR A 114 -32.45 -5.13 27.39
CA THR A 114 -32.06 -6.41 27.97
C THR A 114 -31.52 -7.35 26.90
N LEU A 115 -30.78 -8.38 27.28
CA LEU A 115 -30.27 -9.38 26.34
C LEU A 115 -31.41 -10.08 25.57
N ASP A 116 -32.52 -10.39 26.27
CA ASP A 116 -33.67 -11.06 25.64
C ASP A 116 -34.34 -10.19 24.58
N GLU A 117 -34.50 -8.89 24.83
CA GLU A 117 -35.00 -7.92 23.84
C GLU A 117 -34.04 -7.76 22.65
N VAL A 118 -32.72 -7.82 22.90
CA VAL A 118 -31.69 -7.80 21.84
C VAL A 118 -31.83 -9.04 20.96
N ILE A 119 -32.00 -10.22 21.56
CA ILE A 119 -32.23 -11.49 20.82
C ILE A 119 -33.51 -11.42 19.99
N GLU A 120 -34.62 -10.96 20.56
CA GLU A 120 -35.89 -10.81 19.84
C GLU A 120 -35.74 -9.87 18.62
N ARG A 121 -35.05 -8.74 18.80
CA ARG A 121 -34.77 -7.80 17.73
C ARG A 121 -33.86 -8.42 16.65
N ALA A 122 -32.81 -9.15 17.02
CA ALA A 122 -31.95 -9.85 16.10
C ALA A 122 -32.74 -10.85 15.25
N ILE A 123 -33.57 -11.69 15.88
CA ILE A 123 -34.46 -12.65 15.19
C ILE A 123 -35.33 -11.94 14.16
N TYR A 124 -36.01 -10.87 14.57
CA TYR A 124 -36.93 -10.14 13.72
C TYR A 124 -36.21 -9.53 12.50
N MET A 125 -35.06 -8.89 12.73
CA MET A 125 -34.32 -8.18 11.68
C MET A 125 -33.60 -9.14 10.72
N VAL A 126 -33.07 -10.26 11.22
CA VAL A 126 -32.54 -11.30 10.35
C VAL A 126 -33.63 -11.88 9.45
N LYS A 127 -34.79 -12.21 9.99
CA LYS A 127 -35.93 -12.67 9.20
C LYS A 127 -36.36 -11.64 8.16
N ARG A 128 -36.34 -10.35 8.50
CA ARG A 128 -36.67 -9.27 7.55
C ARG A 128 -35.65 -9.22 6.40
N ALA A 129 -34.36 -9.27 6.70
CA ALA A 129 -33.31 -9.31 5.68
C ALA A 129 -33.41 -10.55 4.76
N ARG A 130 -33.80 -11.69 5.32
CA ARG A 130 -34.09 -12.93 4.57
C ARG A 130 -35.23 -12.83 3.55
N ASN A 131 -36.12 -11.87 3.68
CA ASN A 131 -37.15 -11.63 2.65
C ASN A 131 -36.56 -11.05 1.35
N TYR A 132 -35.35 -10.47 1.40
CA TYR A 132 -34.72 -9.81 0.25
C TYR A 132 -33.56 -10.61 -0.37
N THR A 133 -32.87 -11.44 0.42
CA THR A 133 -31.73 -12.24 -0.02
C THR A 133 -31.63 -13.54 0.75
N ASP A 134 -31.03 -14.53 0.14
CA ASP A 134 -30.66 -15.81 0.78
C ASP A 134 -29.34 -15.74 1.55
N ASP A 135 -28.59 -14.64 1.46
CA ASP A 135 -27.32 -14.43 2.14
C ASP A 135 -27.42 -13.24 3.12
N VAL A 136 -27.51 -13.56 4.39
CA VAL A 136 -27.59 -12.59 5.48
C VAL A 136 -26.46 -12.81 6.46
N GLU A 137 -25.66 -11.78 6.69
CA GLU A 137 -24.66 -11.73 7.74
C GLU A 137 -25.18 -11.00 8.96
N PHE A 138 -24.96 -11.60 10.12
CA PHE A 138 -25.30 -11.00 11.40
C PHE A 138 -24.08 -10.83 12.28
N SER A 139 -23.79 -9.59 12.70
CA SER A 139 -22.68 -9.27 13.60
C SER A 139 -23.14 -9.07 15.04
N CYS A 140 -22.49 -9.77 15.96
CA CYS A 140 -22.61 -9.58 17.40
C CYS A 140 -21.68 -8.43 17.85
N GLU A 141 -22.08 -7.16 17.65
CA GLU A 141 -21.22 -6.02 17.98
C GLU A 141 -20.70 -6.13 19.43
N ASP A 142 -19.39 -5.88 19.58
CA ASP A 142 -18.66 -6.00 20.86
C ASP A 142 -18.61 -7.44 21.43
N ALA A 143 -18.53 -8.43 20.54
CA ALA A 143 -18.47 -9.85 20.92
C ALA A 143 -17.25 -10.18 21.78
N GLY A 144 -16.12 -9.51 21.58
CA GLY A 144 -14.91 -9.70 22.38
C GLY A 144 -15.12 -9.42 23.88
N ARG A 145 -16.13 -8.65 24.25
CA ARG A 145 -16.50 -8.34 25.64
C ARG A 145 -17.85 -8.93 26.06
N THR A 146 -18.43 -9.80 25.25
CA THR A 146 -19.69 -10.48 25.54
C THR A 146 -19.41 -11.81 26.24
N PRO A 147 -20.03 -12.11 27.40
CA PRO A 147 -19.89 -13.42 28.04
C PRO A 147 -20.27 -14.54 27.07
N ILE A 148 -19.46 -15.59 27.00
CA ILE A 148 -19.60 -16.66 26.00
C ILE A 148 -20.98 -17.35 26.03
N ALA A 149 -21.61 -17.47 27.21
CA ALA A 149 -22.94 -18.06 27.33
C ALA A 149 -24.01 -17.17 26.69
N ASP A 150 -23.90 -15.86 26.85
CA ASP A 150 -24.82 -14.88 26.26
C ASP A 150 -24.59 -14.78 24.73
N LEU A 151 -23.32 -14.75 24.32
CA LEU A 151 -22.96 -14.75 22.90
C LEU A 151 -23.49 -16.00 22.17
N ALA A 152 -23.37 -17.18 22.78
CA ALA A 152 -23.90 -18.43 22.22
C ALA A 152 -25.42 -18.40 22.02
N ARG A 153 -26.18 -17.82 22.97
CA ARG A 153 -27.64 -17.64 22.84
C ARG A 153 -28.00 -16.75 21.65
N VAL A 154 -27.29 -15.63 21.49
CA VAL A 154 -27.51 -14.69 20.36
C VAL A 154 -27.21 -15.36 19.03
N VAL A 155 -26.06 -16.04 18.94
CA VAL A 155 -25.61 -16.75 17.73
C VAL A 155 -26.59 -17.83 17.32
N GLU A 156 -27.00 -18.71 18.26
CA GLU A 156 -27.99 -19.76 18.00
C GLU A 156 -29.30 -19.18 17.46
N ALA A 157 -29.78 -18.10 18.08
CA ALA A 157 -31.03 -17.44 17.69
C ALA A 157 -30.93 -16.80 16.29
N ALA A 158 -29.84 -16.13 15.98
CA ALA A 158 -29.60 -15.53 14.67
C ALA A 158 -29.52 -16.58 13.55
N ILE A 159 -28.84 -17.70 13.78
CA ILE A 159 -28.77 -18.83 12.84
C ILE A 159 -30.19 -19.42 12.64
N ASN A 160 -30.94 -19.65 13.71
CA ASN A 160 -32.33 -20.14 13.62
C ASN A 160 -33.24 -19.17 12.88
N ALA A 161 -32.98 -17.87 12.93
CA ALA A 161 -33.72 -16.84 12.18
C ALA A 161 -33.34 -16.81 10.68
N GLY A 162 -32.23 -17.46 10.29
CA GLY A 162 -31.79 -17.60 8.89
C GLY A 162 -30.51 -16.86 8.52
N ALA A 163 -29.72 -16.38 9.50
CA ALA A 163 -28.39 -15.86 9.20
C ALA A 163 -27.50 -16.97 8.63
N THR A 164 -26.84 -16.70 7.51
CA THR A 164 -25.94 -17.62 6.82
C THR A 164 -24.48 -17.43 7.21
N THR A 165 -24.17 -16.26 7.75
CA THR A 165 -22.86 -15.90 8.29
C THR A 165 -23.04 -15.20 9.62
N ILE A 166 -22.25 -15.60 10.61
CA ILE A 166 -22.22 -14.95 11.93
C ILE A 166 -20.83 -14.35 12.11
N ASN A 167 -20.79 -13.03 12.25
CA ASN A 167 -19.56 -12.31 12.49
C ASN A 167 -19.35 -12.03 13.98
N ILE A 168 -18.15 -12.32 14.44
CA ILE A 168 -17.68 -12.15 15.81
C ILE A 168 -16.62 -11.03 15.83
N PRO A 169 -17.01 -9.77 16.12
CA PRO A 169 -16.06 -8.66 16.09
C PRO A 169 -15.34 -8.44 17.42
N ASP A 170 -14.03 -8.21 17.35
CA ASP A 170 -13.25 -7.52 18.36
C ASP A 170 -13.34 -6.01 18.12
N THR A 171 -14.48 -5.45 18.46
CA THR A 171 -14.89 -4.07 18.11
C THR A 171 -13.95 -2.99 18.67
N VAL A 172 -13.32 -3.24 19.82
CA VAL A 172 -12.41 -2.29 20.47
C VAL A 172 -10.94 -2.69 20.36
N GLY A 173 -10.64 -3.77 19.63
CA GLY A 173 -9.28 -4.18 19.31
C GLY A 173 -8.42 -4.54 20.53
N TYR A 174 -9.01 -5.19 21.56
CA TYR A 174 -8.30 -5.43 22.83
C TYR A 174 -8.11 -6.89 23.18
N THR A 175 -8.71 -7.83 22.44
CA THR A 175 -8.55 -9.26 22.71
C THR A 175 -7.15 -9.76 22.38
N MET A 176 -6.70 -10.76 23.13
CA MET A 176 -5.46 -11.47 22.84
C MET A 176 -5.73 -12.64 21.87
N PRO A 177 -4.78 -13.06 21.03
CA PRO A 177 -5.02 -14.12 20.04
C PRO A 177 -5.54 -15.42 20.63
N PHE A 178 -5.02 -15.85 21.77
CA PHE A 178 -5.48 -17.07 22.44
C PHE A 178 -6.89 -16.92 23.05
N GLU A 179 -7.24 -15.72 23.52
CA GLU A 179 -8.56 -15.38 24.05
C GLU A 179 -9.59 -15.38 22.91
N PHE A 180 -9.26 -14.71 21.80
CA PHE A 180 -10.15 -14.62 20.65
C PHE A 180 -10.38 -15.98 19.99
N ALA A 181 -9.34 -16.81 19.85
CA ALA A 181 -9.47 -18.21 19.44
C ALA A 181 -10.37 -19.02 20.40
N GLY A 182 -10.25 -18.77 21.72
CA GLY A 182 -11.09 -19.38 22.74
C GLY A 182 -12.58 -19.02 22.62
N ILE A 183 -12.90 -17.79 22.19
CA ILE A 183 -14.29 -17.38 21.90
C ILE A 183 -14.84 -18.23 20.75
N ILE A 184 -14.08 -18.36 19.64
CA ILE A 184 -14.51 -19.13 18.47
C ILE A 184 -14.71 -20.61 18.83
N SER A 185 -13.73 -21.24 19.48
CA SER A 185 -13.86 -22.63 19.93
C SER A 185 -15.03 -22.83 20.88
N GLY A 186 -15.22 -21.87 21.83
CA GLY A 186 -16.33 -21.89 22.77
C GLY A 186 -17.71 -21.79 22.13
N LEU A 187 -17.84 -21.09 20.97
CA LEU A 187 -19.07 -21.07 20.19
C LEU A 187 -19.33 -22.44 19.53
N TYR A 188 -18.31 -23.06 18.92
CA TYR A 188 -18.45 -24.40 18.32
C TYR A 188 -18.86 -25.46 19.35
N GLU A 189 -18.45 -25.31 20.61
CA GLU A 189 -18.84 -26.22 21.70
C GLU A 189 -20.28 -26.02 22.20
N ARG A 190 -20.80 -24.78 22.13
CA ARG A 190 -22.05 -24.39 22.81
C ARG A 190 -23.24 -24.18 21.90
N VAL A 191 -23.00 -23.88 20.62
CA VAL A 191 -24.07 -23.53 19.66
C VAL A 191 -24.45 -24.76 18.85
N PRO A 192 -25.64 -25.36 19.07
CA PRO A 192 -26.00 -26.66 18.47
C PRO A 192 -26.18 -26.64 16.95
N ASN A 193 -26.47 -25.47 16.40
CA ASN A 193 -26.75 -25.26 14.96
C ASN A 193 -25.64 -24.50 14.24
N ILE A 194 -24.43 -24.42 14.83
CA ILE A 194 -23.32 -23.60 14.30
C ILE A 194 -22.85 -24.04 12.91
N ASP A 195 -23.03 -25.31 12.58
CA ASP A 195 -22.72 -25.91 11.27
C ASP A 195 -23.56 -25.37 10.12
N LYS A 196 -24.69 -24.67 10.42
CA LYS A 196 -25.58 -24.07 9.43
C LYS A 196 -25.13 -22.67 8.99
N ALA A 197 -24.10 -22.10 9.60
CA ALA A 197 -23.59 -20.78 9.26
C ALA A 197 -22.06 -20.78 9.17
N ILE A 198 -21.52 -19.84 8.41
CA ILE A 198 -20.10 -19.54 8.38
C ILE A 198 -19.76 -18.64 9.57
N ILE A 199 -18.74 -18.97 10.34
CA ILE A 199 -18.23 -18.08 11.37
C ILE A 199 -17.20 -17.13 10.73
N SER A 200 -17.52 -15.85 10.83
CA SER A 200 -16.72 -14.71 10.39
C SER A 200 -16.08 -14.03 11.59
N VAL A 201 -14.97 -13.36 11.36
CA VAL A 201 -14.31 -12.51 12.36
C VAL A 201 -13.93 -11.17 11.77
N HIS A 202 -14.09 -10.12 12.61
CA HIS A 202 -13.71 -8.75 12.32
C HIS A 202 -12.88 -8.22 13.48
N THR A 203 -11.69 -7.71 13.21
CA THR A 203 -10.77 -7.30 14.29
C THR A 203 -10.20 -5.92 14.02
N HIS A 204 -10.25 -5.05 15.07
CA HIS A 204 -9.58 -3.77 15.07
C HIS A 204 -8.16 -3.88 15.62
N ASP A 205 -7.29 -2.92 15.25
CA ASP A 205 -5.83 -3.00 15.45
C ASP A 205 -5.32 -2.12 16.60
N ASP A 206 -6.17 -1.78 17.56
CA ASP A 206 -5.83 -0.85 18.66
C ASP A 206 -4.62 -1.29 19.49
N LEU A 207 -4.40 -2.60 19.63
CA LEU A 207 -3.21 -3.18 20.25
C LEU A 207 -2.18 -3.74 19.25
N GLY A 208 -2.37 -3.55 17.93
CA GLY A 208 -1.50 -4.13 16.91
C GLY A 208 -1.66 -5.66 16.77
N LEU A 209 -2.82 -6.21 17.11
CA LEU A 209 -3.07 -7.65 17.14
C LEU A 209 -4.14 -8.13 16.16
N ALA A 210 -4.70 -7.25 15.34
CA ALA A 210 -5.82 -7.59 14.46
C ALA A 210 -5.53 -8.79 13.54
N VAL A 211 -4.39 -8.81 12.87
CA VAL A 211 -3.98 -9.93 12.01
C VAL A 211 -3.75 -11.20 12.82
N GLY A 212 -3.09 -11.08 13.96
CA GLY A 212 -2.84 -12.22 14.87
C GLY A 212 -4.13 -12.83 15.40
N ASN A 213 -5.10 -12.00 15.80
CA ASN A 213 -6.42 -12.42 16.27
C ASN A 213 -7.21 -13.13 15.17
N SER A 214 -7.23 -12.55 13.95
CA SER A 214 -7.91 -13.15 12.79
C SER A 214 -7.32 -14.53 12.41
N LEU A 215 -6.00 -14.67 12.38
CA LEU A 215 -5.35 -15.95 12.10
C LEU A 215 -5.59 -16.99 13.21
N ALA A 216 -5.58 -16.57 14.48
CA ALA A 216 -5.91 -17.44 15.61
C ALA A 216 -7.37 -17.94 15.54
N ALA A 217 -8.29 -17.05 15.14
CA ALA A 217 -9.68 -17.41 14.92
C ALA A 217 -9.87 -18.38 13.73
N VAL A 218 -9.15 -18.18 12.63
CA VAL A 218 -9.14 -19.13 11.49
C VAL A 218 -8.64 -20.50 11.92
N HIS A 219 -7.59 -20.54 12.73
CA HIS A 219 -7.07 -21.79 13.30
C HIS A 219 -8.11 -22.47 14.20
N ALA A 220 -8.90 -21.70 14.94
CA ALA A 220 -9.98 -22.18 15.82
C ALA A 220 -11.28 -22.57 15.08
N GLY A 221 -11.38 -22.33 13.76
CA GLY A 221 -12.52 -22.75 12.96
C GLY A 221 -13.25 -21.67 12.17
N ALA A 222 -12.92 -20.39 12.32
CA ALA A 222 -13.50 -19.32 11.49
C ALA A 222 -13.16 -19.52 10.01
N ARG A 223 -14.11 -19.22 9.11
CA ARG A 223 -13.96 -19.42 7.66
C ARG A 223 -14.30 -18.19 6.85
N GLN A 224 -14.48 -17.05 7.48
CA GLN A 224 -14.47 -15.73 6.86
C GLN A 224 -13.63 -14.78 7.72
N VAL A 225 -12.84 -13.94 7.08
CA VAL A 225 -12.08 -12.85 7.72
C VAL A 225 -12.50 -11.55 7.07
N GLU A 226 -12.97 -10.60 7.90
CA GLU A 226 -13.23 -9.23 7.52
C GLU A 226 -12.01 -8.36 7.84
N GLY A 227 -11.73 -7.43 6.96
CA GLY A 227 -10.65 -6.48 7.12
C GLY A 227 -10.61 -5.49 5.97
N ALA A 228 -9.58 -4.65 5.93
CA ALA A 228 -9.41 -3.66 4.89
C ALA A 228 -8.03 -3.77 4.25
N MET A 229 -7.94 -3.38 2.98
CA MET A 229 -6.64 -3.21 2.33
C MET A 229 -5.80 -2.16 3.09
N ASN A 230 -4.53 -2.46 3.31
CA ASN A 230 -3.60 -1.65 4.08
C ASN A 230 -3.97 -1.49 5.57
N GLY A 231 -5.00 -2.19 6.04
CA GLY A 231 -5.48 -2.11 7.41
C GLY A 231 -6.16 -0.79 7.76
N ILE A 232 -6.64 -0.01 6.78
CA ILE A 232 -7.34 1.25 7.04
C ILE A 232 -8.67 0.99 7.76
N GLY A 233 -9.09 1.91 8.63
CA GLY A 233 -10.32 1.79 9.40
C GLY A 233 -10.36 2.72 10.58
N GLU A 234 -11.43 2.63 11.36
CA GLU A 234 -11.64 3.50 12.52
C GLU A 234 -10.50 3.35 13.54
N ARG A 235 -10.07 4.44 14.16
CA ARG A 235 -8.99 4.52 15.18
C ARG A 235 -7.64 4.05 14.64
N ALA A 236 -7.14 2.88 15.11
CA ALA A 236 -5.87 2.28 14.65
C ALA A 236 -6.02 1.45 13.37
N GLY A 237 -7.25 1.25 12.89
CA GLY A 237 -7.56 0.51 11.70
C GLY A 237 -8.10 -0.88 11.94
N ASN A 238 -8.31 -1.58 10.82
CA ASN A 238 -8.81 -2.95 10.76
C ASN A 238 -7.69 -3.96 10.55
N CYS A 239 -8.03 -5.23 10.59
CA CYS A 239 -7.18 -6.30 10.09
C CYS A 239 -6.71 -6.01 8.65
N SER A 240 -5.40 -6.04 8.43
CA SER A 240 -4.80 -5.87 7.11
C SER A 240 -5.00 -7.13 6.27
N LEU A 241 -5.85 -7.07 5.26
CA LEU A 241 -6.20 -8.25 4.46
C LEU A 241 -5.01 -8.84 3.71
N GLU A 242 -4.14 -8.01 3.14
CA GLU A 242 -2.92 -8.47 2.48
C GLU A 242 -2.03 -9.31 3.39
N GLU A 243 -1.99 -9.00 4.68
CA GLU A 243 -1.19 -9.74 5.67
C GLU A 243 -1.82 -11.10 6.00
N VAL A 244 -3.14 -11.15 6.22
CA VAL A 244 -3.86 -12.42 6.43
C VAL A 244 -3.77 -13.33 5.21
N ILE A 245 -4.01 -12.79 4.03
CA ILE A 245 -3.99 -13.53 2.77
C ILE A 245 -2.60 -14.16 2.54
N MET A 246 -1.54 -13.37 2.73
CA MET A 246 -0.18 -13.88 2.54
C MET A 246 0.26 -14.82 3.67
N ALA A 247 -0.18 -14.60 4.91
CA ALA A 247 0.06 -15.55 6.01
C ALA A 247 -0.57 -16.92 5.71
N ILE A 248 -1.81 -16.96 5.22
CA ILE A 248 -2.48 -18.20 4.82
C ILE A 248 -1.72 -18.89 3.68
N LYS A 249 -1.26 -18.12 2.68
CA LYS A 249 -0.49 -18.67 1.56
C LYS A 249 0.85 -19.26 1.98
N VAL A 250 1.60 -18.54 2.81
CA VAL A 250 2.96 -18.93 3.23
C VAL A 250 2.92 -20.04 4.27
N ARG A 251 1.95 -20.00 5.20
CA ARG A 251 1.83 -20.94 6.32
C ARG A 251 0.72 -21.97 6.16
N LYS A 252 0.47 -22.40 4.93
CA LYS A 252 -0.47 -23.49 4.62
C LYS A 252 -0.12 -24.81 5.32
N ASP A 253 1.13 -24.98 5.73
CA ASP A 253 1.63 -26.11 6.51
C ASP A 253 0.97 -26.21 7.90
N ILE A 254 0.63 -25.08 8.51
CA ILE A 254 -0.01 -25.03 9.84
C ILE A 254 -1.52 -24.81 9.72
N LEU A 255 -1.94 -23.85 8.87
CA LEU A 255 -3.34 -23.42 8.81
C LEU A 255 -4.23 -24.39 8.01
N ASN A 256 -3.66 -25.12 7.04
CA ASN A 256 -4.35 -26.06 6.15
C ASN A 256 -5.65 -25.50 5.52
N VAL A 257 -5.65 -24.21 5.20
CA VAL A 257 -6.72 -23.50 4.52
C VAL A 257 -6.17 -22.76 3.30
N HIS A 258 -7.03 -22.20 2.46
CA HIS A 258 -6.64 -21.39 1.31
C HIS A 258 -7.64 -20.24 1.09
N THR A 259 -7.25 -19.25 0.30
CA THR A 259 -8.11 -18.17 -0.20
C THR A 259 -8.25 -18.26 -1.71
N ALA A 260 -9.29 -17.66 -2.28
CA ALA A 260 -9.49 -17.53 -3.73
C ALA A 260 -8.75 -16.34 -4.36
N ILE A 261 -7.99 -15.60 -3.57
CA ILE A 261 -7.35 -14.34 -3.98
C ILE A 261 -6.30 -14.54 -5.08
N ASN A 262 -6.34 -13.69 -6.08
CA ASN A 262 -5.24 -13.48 -7.02
C ASN A 262 -4.14 -12.64 -6.35
N HIS A 263 -3.15 -13.29 -5.79
CA HIS A 263 -2.09 -12.66 -5.00
C HIS A 263 -1.28 -11.62 -5.80
N GLN A 264 -1.18 -11.77 -7.12
CA GLN A 264 -0.43 -10.84 -7.97
C GLN A 264 -1.12 -9.47 -8.16
N GLU A 265 -2.38 -9.33 -7.73
CA GLU A 265 -3.08 -8.04 -7.69
C GLU A 265 -2.91 -7.31 -6.35
N ILE A 266 -2.32 -7.93 -5.32
CA ILE A 266 -2.19 -7.36 -3.98
C ILE A 266 -1.44 -6.02 -4.01
N TRP A 267 -0.24 -5.99 -4.61
CA TRP A 267 0.56 -4.77 -4.68
C TRP A 267 -0.18 -3.62 -5.36
N ARG A 268 -0.74 -3.90 -6.54
CA ARG A 268 -1.46 -2.91 -7.34
C ARG A 268 -2.69 -2.36 -6.62
N THR A 269 -3.47 -3.23 -5.97
CA THR A 269 -4.67 -2.84 -5.21
C THR A 269 -4.29 -2.02 -3.99
N SER A 270 -3.26 -2.43 -3.24
CA SER A 270 -2.74 -1.70 -2.08
C SER A 270 -2.29 -0.29 -2.45
N GLN A 271 -1.52 -0.12 -3.55
CA GLN A 271 -1.09 1.20 -4.02
C GLN A 271 -2.27 2.07 -4.47
N LEU A 272 -3.25 1.50 -5.16
CA LEU A 272 -4.45 2.22 -5.59
C LEU A 272 -5.25 2.75 -4.38
N VAL A 273 -5.48 1.91 -3.38
CA VAL A 273 -6.18 2.30 -2.13
C VAL A 273 -5.40 3.41 -1.42
N SER A 274 -4.08 3.25 -1.26
CA SER A 274 -3.22 4.26 -0.66
C SER A 274 -3.31 5.62 -1.39
N GLN A 275 -3.30 5.60 -2.71
CA GLN A 275 -3.37 6.81 -3.53
C GLN A 275 -4.75 7.49 -3.44
N ILE A 276 -5.83 6.73 -3.61
CA ILE A 276 -7.19 7.27 -3.61
C ILE A 276 -7.57 7.78 -2.22
N CYS A 277 -7.24 7.01 -1.17
CA CYS A 277 -7.53 7.38 0.21
C CYS A 277 -6.56 8.44 0.78
N ASN A 278 -5.52 8.81 0.03
CA ASN A 278 -4.44 9.69 0.50
C ASN A 278 -3.84 9.24 1.86
N MET A 279 -3.72 7.92 2.04
CA MET A 279 -3.12 7.29 3.21
C MET A 279 -1.84 6.56 2.79
N PRO A 280 -0.66 7.18 2.92
CA PRO A 280 0.60 6.58 2.47
C PRO A 280 0.94 5.33 3.26
N ILE A 281 1.39 4.30 2.56
CA ILE A 281 1.82 3.04 3.17
C ILE A 281 3.17 3.26 3.86
N PRO A 282 3.28 2.95 5.17
CA PRO A 282 4.57 3.00 5.86
C PRO A 282 5.61 2.11 5.18
N ALA A 283 6.85 2.58 5.08
CA ALA A 283 7.92 1.84 4.41
C ALA A 283 8.16 0.44 5.02
N ASN A 284 7.95 0.31 6.32
CA ASN A 284 8.09 -0.94 7.08
C ASN A 284 6.80 -1.77 7.20
N LYS A 285 5.72 -1.39 6.49
CA LYS A 285 4.48 -2.18 6.47
C LYS A 285 4.77 -3.59 5.94
N ALA A 286 4.28 -4.59 6.61
CA ALA A 286 4.41 -5.97 6.14
C ALA A 286 3.76 -6.13 4.76
N ILE A 287 4.28 -7.02 3.95
CA ILE A 287 3.83 -7.39 2.60
C ILE A 287 3.99 -6.26 1.56
N VAL A 288 3.40 -5.09 1.78
CA VAL A 288 3.25 -4.02 0.77
C VAL A 288 4.10 -2.77 1.00
N GLY A 289 4.83 -2.70 2.11
CA GLY A 289 5.76 -1.60 2.38
C GLY A 289 6.98 -1.65 1.45
N SER A 290 7.54 -0.49 1.11
CA SER A 290 8.70 -0.39 0.23
C SER A 290 9.96 -1.09 0.77
N GLY A 291 10.03 -1.31 2.08
CA GLY A 291 11.09 -2.05 2.76
C GLY A 291 10.83 -3.54 2.94
N ALA A 292 9.63 -4.04 2.59
CA ALA A 292 9.24 -5.43 2.88
C ALA A 292 10.16 -6.49 2.25
N PHE A 293 10.80 -6.15 1.13
CA PHE A 293 11.73 -7.03 0.40
C PHE A 293 13.16 -6.46 0.35
N ALA A 294 13.47 -5.44 1.17
CA ALA A 294 14.75 -4.79 1.16
C ALA A 294 15.69 -5.40 2.21
N HIS A 295 16.87 -5.80 1.78
CA HIS A 295 17.95 -6.27 2.65
C HIS A 295 19.07 -5.23 2.69
N SER A 296 19.28 -4.58 3.84
CA SER A 296 20.33 -3.57 4.02
C SER A 296 21.62 -4.11 4.66
N SER A 297 21.56 -5.24 5.37
CA SER A 297 22.71 -5.88 5.99
C SER A 297 23.51 -6.68 4.96
N GLY A 298 24.84 -6.47 4.90
CA GLY A 298 25.71 -7.21 3.98
C GLY A 298 25.68 -8.73 4.18
N ILE A 299 25.51 -9.20 5.44
CA ILE A 299 25.36 -10.63 5.75
C ILE A 299 24.06 -11.18 5.16
N HIS A 300 22.97 -10.43 5.28
CA HIS A 300 21.69 -10.86 4.72
C HIS A 300 21.73 -10.83 3.19
N GLN A 301 22.32 -9.79 2.58
CA GLN A 301 22.48 -9.71 1.12
C GLN A 301 23.29 -10.87 0.57
N ASP A 302 24.43 -11.22 1.19
CA ASP A 302 25.24 -12.38 0.81
C ASP A 302 24.45 -13.70 0.96
N GLY A 303 23.66 -13.82 2.03
CA GLY A 303 22.81 -15.00 2.24
C GLY A 303 21.71 -15.14 1.17
N VAL A 304 21.04 -14.04 0.80
CA VAL A 304 20.01 -14.01 -0.25
C VAL A 304 20.61 -14.34 -1.62
N LEU A 305 21.80 -13.82 -1.93
CA LEU A 305 22.52 -14.13 -3.18
C LEU A 305 22.87 -15.61 -3.31
N LYS A 306 23.16 -16.27 -2.18
CA LYS A 306 23.45 -17.72 -2.16
C LYS A 306 22.18 -18.57 -2.28
N ASN A 307 21.15 -18.22 -1.53
CA ASN A 307 19.81 -18.81 -1.62
C ASN A 307 18.80 -17.82 -1.00
N ARG A 308 17.80 -17.40 -1.77
CA ARG A 308 16.75 -16.47 -1.33
C ARG A 308 16.01 -16.96 -0.08
N GLU A 309 15.75 -18.26 0.02
CA GLU A 309 15.05 -18.87 1.16
C GLU A 309 15.77 -18.70 2.51
N ASN A 310 17.04 -18.29 2.53
CA ASN A 310 17.75 -18.01 3.77
C ASN A 310 17.13 -16.86 4.57
N TYR A 311 16.50 -15.88 3.87
CA TYR A 311 15.95 -14.67 4.50
C TYR A 311 14.62 -14.21 3.90
N GLU A 312 14.11 -14.87 2.87
CA GLU A 312 12.85 -14.54 2.21
C GLU A 312 11.84 -15.67 2.36
N ILE A 313 10.69 -15.39 2.98
CA ILE A 313 9.55 -16.31 3.10
C ILE A 313 8.57 -16.19 1.92
N MET A 314 8.73 -15.16 1.11
CA MET A 314 7.93 -14.85 -0.08
C MET A 314 8.77 -13.99 -1.03
N THR A 315 8.40 -13.97 -2.30
CA THR A 315 9.08 -13.15 -3.32
C THR A 315 8.21 -11.94 -3.69
N PRO A 316 8.81 -10.85 -4.19
CA PRO A 316 8.06 -9.69 -4.69
C PRO A 316 7.05 -10.06 -5.77
N GLU A 317 7.43 -10.94 -6.69
CA GLU A 317 6.58 -11.40 -7.77
C GLU A 317 5.34 -12.13 -7.22
N SER A 318 5.44 -12.73 -6.03
CA SER A 318 4.33 -13.43 -5.39
C SER A 318 3.14 -12.54 -5.03
N ILE A 319 3.36 -11.22 -4.98
CA ILE A 319 2.34 -10.18 -4.72
C ILE A 319 2.15 -9.22 -5.90
N GLY A 320 2.78 -9.50 -7.06
CA GLY A 320 2.70 -8.69 -8.27
C GLY A 320 3.68 -7.51 -8.34
N LEU A 321 4.73 -7.50 -7.53
CA LEU A 321 5.79 -6.50 -7.58
C LEU A 321 6.92 -7.00 -8.49
N ASN A 322 7.07 -6.40 -9.68
CA ASN A 322 7.94 -6.92 -10.74
C ASN A 322 9.42 -6.48 -10.65
N GLN A 323 9.79 -5.57 -9.77
CA GLN A 323 11.18 -5.10 -9.62
C GLN A 323 11.48 -4.73 -8.18
N ILE A 324 12.55 -5.31 -7.64
CA ILE A 324 13.24 -4.80 -6.46
C ILE A 324 14.48 -4.05 -6.96
N GLN A 325 14.63 -2.78 -6.57
CA GLN A 325 15.92 -2.14 -6.62
C GLN A 325 16.67 -2.50 -5.33
N LEU A 326 17.79 -3.21 -5.45
CA LEU A 326 18.74 -3.35 -4.36
C LEU A 326 19.23 -1.95 -3.97
N ASN A 327 18.79 -1.46 -2.83
CA ASN A 327 19.25 -0.19 -2.30
C ASN A 327 20.66 -0.37 -1.74
N LEU A 328 21.65 0.16 -2.45
CA LEU A 328 23.03 0.15 -1.99
C LEU A 328 23.27 1.29 -1.00
N THR A 329 23.66 0.94 0.21
CA THR A 329 23.94 1.86 1.33
C THR A 329 25.29 1.52 1.95
N SER A 330 25.77 2.33 2.89
CA SER A 330 27.03 2.05 3.63
C SER A 330 27.02 0.70 4.38
N ARG A 331 25.86 0.05 4.50
CA ARG A 331 25.72 -1.30 5.09
C ARG A 331 25.80 -2.43 4.07
N SER A 332 25.82 -2.11 2.77
CA SER A 332 25.92 -3.12 1.70
C SER A 332 27.33 -3.65 1.61
N GLY A 333 27.46 -4.99 1.50
CA GLY A 333 28.74 -5.67 1.39
C GLY A 333 29.32 -5.68 -0.03
N ARG A 334 30.58 -6.11 -0.18
CA ARG A 334 31.29 -6.27 -1.49
C ARG A 334 30.51 -7.14 -2.47
N ALA A 335 29.89 -8.23 -1.98
CA ALA A 335 29.09 -9.13 -2.81
C ALA A 335 27.90 -8.41 -3.45
N ALA A 336 27.21 -7.51 -2.74
CA ALA A 336 26.10 -6.74 -3.27
C ALA A 336 26.55 -5.72 -4.33
N VAL A 337 27.68 -5.05 -4.11
CA VAL A 337 28.26 -4.13 -5.10
C VAL A 337 28.70 -4.88 -6.37
N LYS A 338 29.37 -6.02 -6.21
CA LYS A 338 29.74 -6.89 -7.34
C LYS A 338 28.51 -7.36 -8.11
N HIS A 339 27.52 -7.91 -7.40
CA HIS A 339 26.28 -8.39 -8.02
C HIS A 339 25.58 -7.28 -8.83
N ARG A 340 25.54 -6.06 -8.29
CA ARG A 340 24.95 -4.93 -9.01
C ARG A 340 25.71 -4.55 -10.25
N MET A 341 27.05 -4.59 -10.20
CA MET A 341 27.89 -4.39 -11.39
C MET A 341 27.66 -5.48 -12.45
N ASP A 342 27.54 -6.74 -12.02
CA ASP A 342 27.22 -7.88 -12.90
C ASP A 342 25.83 -7.71 -13.56
N GLU A 343 24.80 -7.28 -12.80
CA GLU A 343 23.45 -6.97 -13.33
C GLU A 343 23.47 -5.83 -14.35
N MET A 344 24.34 -4.84 -14.18
CA MET A 344 24.55 -3.77 -15.16
C MET A 344 25.35 -4.22 -16.39
N GLY A 345 25.83 -5.47 -16.41
CA GLY A 345 26.55 -6.08 -17.53
C GLY A 345 28.08 -5.92 -17.48
N TYR A 346 28.65 -5.40 -16.40
CA TYR A 346 30.10 -5.22 -16.25
C TYR A 346 30.77 -6.47 -15.67
N LYS A 347 31.86 -6.91 -16.27
CA LYS A 347 32.67 -8.04 -15.79
C LYS A 347 33.69 -7.57 -14.77
N GLU A 348 34.05 -8.42 -13.80
CA GLU A 348 35.06 -8.12 -12.78
C GLU A 348 36.44 -7.80 -13.35
N SER A 349 36.73 -8.23 -14.60
CA SER A 349 37.95 -7.87 -15.32
C SER A 349 38.01 -6.41 -15.81
N GLU A 350 36.88 -5.69 -15.80
CA GLU A 350 36.77 -4.33 -16.34
C GLU A 350 36.97 -3.25 -15.27
N TYR A 351 36.88 -3.62 -13.98
CA TYR A 351 37.06 -2.72 -12.84
C TYR A 351 37.78 -3.42 -11.67
N ASN A 352 38.33 -2.66 -10.73
CA ASN A 352 38.90 -3.22 -9.51
C ASN A 352 37.85 -3.17 -8.38
N LEU A 353 37.35 -4.32 -7.95
CA LEU A 353 36.28 -4.43 -6.95
C LEU A 353 36.68 -3.83 -5.59
N ASP A 354 37.93 -4.00 -5.14
CA ASP A 354 38.38 -3.49 -3.85
C ASP A 354 38.42 -1.96 -3.85
N ASN A 355 38.98 -1.36 -4.89
CA ASN A 355 38.99 0.09 -5.05
C ASN A 355 37.59 0.67 -5.20
N LEU A 356 36.71 0.00 -5.97
CA LEU A 356 35.33 0.39 -6.13
C LEU A 356 34.60 0.33 -4.79
N TYR A 357 34.77 -0.72 -4.01
CA TYR A 357 34.12 -0.90 -2.73
C TYR A 357 34.54 0.16 -1.70
N ASP A 358 35.85 0.46 -1.62
CA ASP A 358 36.36 1.51 -0.73
C ASP A 358 35.82 2.91 -1.11
N ALA A 359 35.73 3.20 -2.40
CA ALA A 359 35.14 4.44 -2.90
C ALA A 359 33.62 4.49 -2.66
N PHE A 360 32.96 3.36 -2.87
CA PHE A 360 31.53 3.18 -2.59
C PHE A 360 31.19 3.47 -1.14
N LEU A 361 31.93 2.92 -0.17
CA LEU A 361 31.67 3.17 1.26
C LEU A 361 31.77 4.65 1.60
N LYS A 362 32.79 5.34 1.09
CA LYS A 362 32.98 6.79 1.31
C LYS A 362 31.83 7.61 0.73
N LEU A 363 31.34 7.23 -0.45
CA LEU A 363 30.20 7.90 -1.07
C LEU A 363 28.91 7.60 -0.33
N ALA A 364 28.68 6.34 0.05
CA ALA A 364 27.49 5.91 0.77
C ALA A 364 27.36 6.57 2.15
N ASP A 365 28.44 6.82 2.86
CA ASP A 365 28.45 7.55 4.13
C ASP A 365 28.01 9.01 3.96
N LYS A 366 28.35 9.63 2.84
CA LYS A 366 27.95 11.03 2.53
C LYS A 366 26.53 11.13 1.99
N LYS A 367 26.17 10.25 1.05
CA LYS A 367 24.96 10.34 0.25
C LYS A 367 23.80 9.51 0.82
N GLY A 368 24.07 8.54 1.70
CA GLY A 368 23.11 7.59 2.25
C GLY A 368 22.77 6.46 1.29
N GLN A 369 22.30 6.75 0.08
CA GLN A 369 21.99 5.76 -0.97
C GLN A 369 22.84 5.99 -2.21
N VAL A 370 23.38 4.89 -2.76
CA VAL A 370 24.22 4.88 -3.97
C VAL A 370 23.44 4.22 -5.11
N PHE A 371 23.46 4.84 -6.27
CA PHE A 371 22.74 4.40 -7.46
C PHE A 371 23.70 3.85 -8.53
N ASP A 372 23.16 3.23 -9.56
CA ASP A 372 23.91 2.60 -10.65
C ASP A 372 24.92 3.56 -11.31
N TYR A 373 24.47 4.76 -11.65
CA TYR A 373 25.34 5.79 -12.25
C TYR A 373 26.47 6.25 -11.31
N ASP A 374 26.28 6.15 -9.99
CA ASP A 374 27.34 6.43 -9.02
C ASP A 374 28.39 5.31 -9.03
N LEU A 375 27.96 4.04 -9.05
CA LEU A 375 28.88 2.89 -9.15
C LEU A 375 29.68 2.93 -10.44
N GLU A 376 29.04 3.22 -11.57
CA GLU A 376 29.71 3.38 -12.85
C GLU A 376 30.78 4.48 -12.79
N ALA A 377 30.43 5.63 -12.23
CA ALA A 377 31.38 6.74 -12.08
C ALA A 377 32.57 6.36 -11.20
N LEU A 378 32.34 5.68 -10.06
CA LEU A 378 33.41 5.20 -9.18
C LEU A 378 34.30 4.14 -9.83
N ALA A 379 33.69 3.24 -10.63
CA ALA A 379 34.42 2.16 -11.29
C ALA A 379 35.31 2.65 -12.46
N PHE A 380 34.83 3.62 -13.25
CA PHE A 380 35.42 3.94 -14.55
C PHE A 380 36.06 5.33 -14.66
N ILE A 381 35.62 6.32 -13.88
CA ILE A 381 36.19 7.67 -13.88
C ILE A 381 37.29 7.82 -12.83
N GLY A 382 37.24 7.02 -11.75
CA GLY A 382 38.34 6.82 -10.82
C GLY A 382 38.97 8.08 -10.23
N LYS A 383 38.18 8.94 -9.59
CA LYS A 383 38.59 9.89 -8.54
C LYS A 383 37.38 10.39 -7.77
N GLN A 384 37.54 10.57 -6.46
CA GLN A 384 36.72 11.41 -5.61
C GLN A 384 36.74 12.86 -6.15
N GLN A 385 36.00 13.14 -7.22
CA GLN A 385 35.57 14.50 -7.43
C GLN A 385 34.30 14.70 -6.59
N GLU A 386 34.30 15.75 -5.79
CA GLU A 386 33.08 16.37 -5.33
C GLU A 386 32.10 16.37 -6.49
N GLU A 387 30.80 16.17 -6.24
CA GLU A 387 29.77 16.05 -7.29
C GLU A 387 30.06 17.07 -8.40
N PRO A 388 30.29 16.64 -9.66
CA PRO A 388 30.65 17.60 -10.70
C PRO A 388 29.43 18.49 -10.95
N GLU A 389 29.50 19.73 -10.54
CA GLU A 389 28.54 20.78 -10.84
C GLU A 389 28.71 21.26 -12.28
N HIS A 390 28.45 20.38 -13.26
CA HIS A 390 28.40 20.78 -14.66
C HIS A 390 27.24 21.73 -14.91
N PHE A 391 26.10 21.46 -14.27
CA PHE A 391 24.94 22.34 -14.25
C PHE A 391 24.80 22.97 -12.88
N ARG A 392 24.69 24.30 -12.82
CA ARG A 392 24.42 25.06 -11.61
C ARG A 392 23.32 26.09 -11.86
N LEU A 393 22.35 26.14 -10.93
CA LEU A 393 21.28 27.14 -10.96
C LEU A 393 21.85 28.49 -10.52
N ASP A 394 21.96 29.43 -11.45
CA ASP A 394 22.44 30.79 -11.14
C ASP A 394 21.28 31.71 -10.78
N TYR A 395 20.14 31.56 -11.45
CA TYR A 395 18.98 32.40 -11.25
C TYR A 395 17.71 31.74 -11.72
N PHE A 396 16.61 31.98 -11.03
CA PHE A 396 15.27 31.71 -11.54
C PHE A 396 14.31 32.82 -11.08
N SER A 397 13.26 33.04 -11.87
CA SER A 397 12.12 33.88 -11.52
C SER A 397 10.86 33.22 -12.02
N VAL A 398 9.80 33.26 -11.21
CA VAL A 398 8.51 32.65 -11.53
C VAL A 398 7.40 33.66 -11.31
N GLN A 399 6.49 33.73 -12.28
CA GLN A 399 5.23 34.45 -12.15
C GLN A 399 4.09 33.43 -12.28
N SER A 400 3.25 33.35 -11.25
CA SER A 400 2.12 32.42 -11.21
C SER A 400 0.97 33.04 -10.42
N GLY A 401 -0.25 32.82 -10.88
CA GLY A 401 -1.48 33.29 -10.27
C GLY A 401 -2.65 32.40 -10.66
N SER A 402 -3.76 32.51 -9.95
CA SER A 402 -4.94 31.64 -10.16
C SER A 402 -5.61 31.83 -11.54
N ASN A 403 -5.38 32.96 -12.22
CA ASN A 403 -5.94 33.27 -13.53
C ASN A 403 -4.87 33.46 -14.61
N ASP A 404 -3.60 33.29 -14.26
CA ASP A 404 -2.48 33.55 -15.19
C ASP A 404 -1.78 32.23 -15.54
N ILE A 405 -1.26 32.17 -16.77
CA ILE A 405 -0.38 31.07 -17.16
C ILE A 405 0.93 31.20 -16.40
N ALA A 406 1.31 30.14 -15.67
CA ALA A 406 2.58 30.14 -14.94
C ALA A 406 3.75 30.27 -15.93
N THR A 407 4.64 31.22 -15.69
CA THR A 407 5.83 31.48 -16.49
C THR A 407 7.07 31.46 -15.61
N ALA A 408 8.17 30.92 -16.14
CA ALA A 408 9.46 30.92 -15.46
C ALA A 408 10.57 31.39 -16.39
N ALA A 409 11.52 32.17 -15.87
CA ALA A 409 12.80 32.46 -16.48
C ALA A 409 13.90 31.81 -15.65
N VAL A 410 14.75 31.01 -16.28
CA VAL A 410 15.82 30.25 -15.61
C VAL A 410 17.15 30.58 -16.28
N LYS A 411 18.19 30.69 -15.46
CA LYS A 411 19.58 30.86 -15.89
C LYS A 411 20.44 29.74 -15.27
N LEU A 412 21.06 28.96 -16.11
CA LEU A 412 21.95 27.88 -15.69
C LEU A 412 23.39 28.16 -16.18
N ALA A 413 24.34 27.92 -15.31
CA ALA A 413 25.72 27.67 -15.73
C ALA A 413 25.81 26.22 -16.26
N CYS A 414 26.37 26.05 -17.45
CA CYS A 414 26.58 24.77 -18.13
C CYS A 414 28.08 24.64 -18.44
N GLY A 415 28.87 24.12 -17.50
CA GLY A 415 30.32 24.21 -17.56
C GLY A 415 30.80 25.67 -17.48
N GLU A 416 31.52 26.14 -18.52
CA GLU A 416 31.99 27.53 -18.63
C GLU A 416 30.96 28.50 -19.26
N GLU A 417 29.90 27.97 -19.88
CA GLU A 417 28.86 28.77 -20.52
C GLU A 417 27.72 29.05 -19.56
N VAL A 418 27.06 30.19 -19.76
CA VAL A 418 25.83 30.54 -19.03
C VAL A 418 24.71 30.71 -20.04
N LYS A 419 23.63 29.96 -19.86
CA LYS A 419 22.44 29.96 -20.73
C LYS A 419 21.22 30.38 -19.96
N ALA A 420 20.30 31.07 -20.62
CA ALA A 420 19.04 31.51 -20.03
C ALA A 420 17.90 31.26 -20.99
N GLU A 421 16.80 30.73 -20.45
CA GLU A 421 15.56 30.46 -21.19
C GLU A 421 14.34 30.80 -20.34
N ALA A 422 13.21 30.97 -21.02
CA ALA A 422 11.93 31.15 -20.39
C ALA A 422 10.90 30.18 -20.97
N ALA A 423 10.00 29.71 -20.10
CA ALA A 423 8.93 28.82 -20.50
C ALA A 423 7.65 29.10 -19.69
N ASN A 424 6.54 28.60 -20.22
CA ASN A 424 5.27 28.48 -19.51
C ASN A 424 5.02 27.02 -19.12
N GLY A 425 4.14 26.79 -18.14
CA GLY A 425 3.76 25.48 -17.67
C GLY A 425 2.40 25.47 -16.99
N ASN A 426 1.93 24.27 -16.61
CA ASN A 426 0.67 24.07 -15.88
C ASN A 426 0.71 24.57 -14.42
N GLY A 427 1.89 24.98 -13.97
CA GLY A 427 2.17 25.56 -12.66
C GLY A 427 3.62 26.02 -12.56
N PRO A 428 4.01 26.66 -11.44
CA PRO A 428 5.32 27.27 -11.28
C PRO A 428 6.48 26.27 -11.42
N VAL A 429 6.35 25.08 -10.88
CA VAL A 429 7.37 24.02 -10.97
C VAL A 429 7.51 23.50 -12.40
N ASP A 430 6.37 23.25 -13.07
CA ASP A 430 6.37 22.80 -14.46
C ASP A 430 7.01 23.84 -15.38
N ALA A 431 6.69 25.13 -15.21
CA ALA A 431 7.29 26.21 -15.97
C ALA A 431 8.83 26.25 -15.82
N VAL A 432 9.33 26.06 -14.58
CA VAL A 432 10.79 25.99 -14.31
C VAL A 432 11.40 24.76 -15.00
N TYR A 433 10.77 23.59 -14.93
CA TYR A 433 11.28 22.38 -15.57
C TYR A 433 11.31 22.49 -17.09
N GLN A 434 10.29 23.09 -17.70
CA GLN A 434 10.25 23.35 -19.13
C GLN A 434 11.38 24.31 -19.56
N ALA A 435 11.66 25.37 -18.77
CA ALA A 435 12.76 26.29 -19.04
C ALA A 435 14.13 25.57 -18.95
N ILE A 436 14.33 24.74 -17.91
CA ILE A 436 15.54 23.94 -17.74
C ILE A 436 15.75 22.96 -18.90
N ASN A 437 14.69 22.25 -19.34
CA ASN A 437 14.76 21.34 -20.48
C ASN A 437 15.16 22.05 -21.78
N ARG A 438 14.66 23.27 -22.01
CA ARG A 438 15.07 24.09 -23.17
C ARG A 438 16.54 24.53 -23.14
N ILE A 439 17.08 24.82 -21.94
CA ILE A 439 18.50 25.19 -21.78
C ILE A 439 19.42 24.03 -22.09
N THR A 440 19.05 22.83 -21.67
CA THR A 440 19.94 21.65 -21.64
C THR A 440 19.76 20.73 -22.81
N ASP A 441 18.67 20.86 -23.57
CA ASP A 441 18.21 19.91 -24.62
C ASP A 441 18.02 18.46 -24.11
N TYR A 442 18.02 18.25 -22.79
CA TYR A 442 17.66 16.97 -22.19
C TYR A 442 16.13 16.90 -22.07
N ASN A 443 15.53 15.94 -22.76
CA ASN A 443 14.10 15.67 -22.63
C ASN A 443 13.88 14.72 -21.42
N VAL A 444 13.86 15.31 -20.23
CA VAL A 444 13.73 14.57 -18.97
C VAL A 444 12.26 14.43 -18.62
N GLU A 445 11.78 13.19 -18.47
CA GLU A 445 10.42 12.87 -18.04
C GLU A 445 10.37 12.66 -16.52
N LEU A 446 9.53 13.43 -15.82
CA LEU A 446 9.32 13.29 -14.38
C LEU A 446 8.46 12.05 -14.07
N VAL A 447 9.03 11.07 -13.34
CA VAL A 447 8.35 9.82 -12.95
C VAL A 447 7.74 9.93 -11.56
N LYS A 448 8.46 10.58 -10.62
CA LYS A 448 8.01 10.75 -9.23
C LYS A 448 8.43 12.12 -8.72
N TYR A 449 7.54 12.76 -7.97
CA TYR A 449 7.79 14.00 -7.25
C TYR A 449 7.30 13.85 -5.81
N SER A 450 8.15 14.14 -4.84
CA SER A 450 7.83 14.07 -3.42
C SER A 450 8.33 15.33 -2.72
N LEU A 451 7.48 15.92 -1.89
CA LEU A 451 7.79 17.10 -1.10
C LEU A 451 7.70 16.74 0.38
N THR A 452 8.74 17.07 1.15
CA THR A 452 8.79 16.85 2.60
C THR A 452 9.28 18.10 3.30
N ALA A 453 8.57 18.53 4.35
CA ALA A 453 9.05 19.61 5.19
C ALA A 453 10.15 19.11 6.13
N LYS A 454 11.27 19.85 6.20
CA LYS A 454 12.38 19.61 7.13
C LYS A 454 12.42 20.74 8.16
N GLY A 455 12.21 20.40 9.43
CA GLY A 455 12.10 21.37 10.51
C GLY A 455 10.65 21.70 10.89
N HIS A 456 10.48 22.70 11.76
CA HIS A 456 9.18 23.09 12.31
C HIS A 456 8.95 24.59 12.12
N GLY A 457 7.69 24.98 11.94
CA GLY A 457 7.28 26.38 11.89
C GLY A 457 7.68 27.11 10.60
N LYS A 458 7.89 28.42 10.70
CA LYS A 458 8.16 29.31 9.56
C LYS A 458 9.53 29.10 8.92
N ASP A 459 10.47 28.48 9.64
CA ASP A 459 11.85 28.24 9.19
C ASP A 459 12.01 26.83 8.60
N ALA A 460 10.91 26.08 8.40
CA ALA A 460 10.95 24.78 7.77
C ALA A 460 11.41 24.91 6.32
N LEU A 461 12.39 24.08 5.94
CA LEU A 461 12.85 23.96 4.56
C LEU A 461 11.98 22.94 3.80
N GLY A 462 11.70 23.22 2.54
CA GLY A 462 11.10 22.23 1.63
C GLY A 462 12.18 21.34 1.03
N GLN A 463 12.16 20.04 1.31
CA GLN A 463 12.94 19.08 0.58
C GLN A 463 12.10 18.49 -0.55
N VAL A 464 12.61 18.59 -1.77
CA VAL A 464 12.01 17.97 -2.96
C VAL A 464 12.88 16.82 -3.40
N ASP A 465 12.27 15.63 -3.51
CA ASP A 465 12.89 14.41 -4.02
C ASP A 465 12.19 14.05 -5.34
N ILE A 466 12.93 13.93 -6.42
CA ILE A 466 12.40 13.55 -7.72
C ILE A 466 13.08 12.32 -8.29
N VAL A 467 12.32 11.55 -9.05
CA VAL A 467 12.82 10.51 -9.95
C VAL A 467 12.42 10.89 -11.36
N ALA A 468 13.39 10.92 -12.24
CA ALA A 468 13.18 11.27 -13.64
C ALA A 468 13.71 10.18 -14.56
N ASN A 469 13.07 10.01 -15.73
CA ASN A 469 13.49 9.10 -16.78
C ASN A 469 14.20 9.87 -17.89
N TYR A 470 15.36 9.38 -18.29
CA TYR A 470 16.09 9.86 -19.45
C TYR A 470 16.68 8.68 -20.22
N ASN A 471 16.33 8.53 -21.48
CA ASN A 471 16.77 7.42 -22.36
C ASN A 471 16.55 6.02 -21.73
N GLY A 472 15.41 5.83 -21.03
CA GLY A 472 15.05 4.56 -20.38
C GLY A 472 15.75 4.30 -19.06
N ARG A 473 16.66 5.17 -18.59
CA ARG A 473 17.35 5.09 -17.28
C ARG A 473 16.70 6.04 -16.28
N ARG A 474 16.64 5.63 -15.02
CA ARG A 474 16.10 6.44 -13.93
C ARG A 474 17.21 7.17 -13.19
N PHE A 475 17.01 8.46 -12.96
CA PHE A 475 17.92 9.34 -12.22
C PHE A 475 17.17 9.99 -11.06
N HIS A 476 17.87 10.12 -9.94
CA HIS A 476 17.33 10.72 -8.73
C HIS A 476 17.92 12.11 -8.53
N GLY A 477 17.10 13.03 -8.01
CA GLY A 477 17.54 14.36 -7.66
C GLY A 477 16.89 14.84 -6.37
N VAL A 478 17.66 15.55 -5.57
CA VAL A 478 17.20 16.13 -4.30
C VAL A 478 17.53 17.60 -4.30
N GLY A 479 16.56 18.41 -3.89
CA GLY A 479 16.75 19.86 -3.67
C GLY A 479 16.21 20.27 -2.31
N LEU A 480 16.89 21.21 -1.67
CA LEU A 480 16.53 21.75 -0.36
C LEU A 480 16.64 23.26 -0.39
N ALA A 481 15.56 23.95 -0.06
CA ALA A 481 15.49 25.40 0.08
C ALA A 481 14.29 25.82 0.93
N ALA A 482 14.21 27.10 1.29
CA ALA A 482 13.03 27.66 1.94
C ALA A 482 11.84 27.80 0.97
N ASP A 483 12.12 28.04 -0.31
CA ASP A 483 11.12 28.11 -1.38
C ASP A 483 11.00 26.77 -2.08
N ILE A 484 9.76 26.28 -2.27
CA ILE A 484 9.47 24.97 -2.87
C ILE A 484 9.85 24.94 -4.36
N VAL A 485 9.68 26.06 -5.06
CA VAL A 485 10.04 26.15 -6.49
C VAL A 485 11.56 26.12 -6.65
N GLU A 486 12.29 26.78 -5.75
CA GLU A 486 13.75 26.72 -5.68
C GLU A 486 14.23 25.28 -5.38
N SER A 487 13.62 24.62 -4.41
CA SER A 487 13.93 23.23 -4.08
C SER A 487 13.70 22.30 -5.28
N SER A 488 12.60 22.51 -6.02
CA SER A 488 12.27 21.76 -7.24
C SER A 488 13.30 21.99 -8.34
N ALA A 489 13.70 23.27 -8.57
CA ALA A 489 14.73 23.61 -9.55
C ALA A 489 16.09 22.95 -9.20
N LYS A 490 16.50 23.01 -7.93
CA LYS A 490 17.71 22.35 -7.44
C LYS A 490 17.66 20.83 -7.62
N ALA A 491 16.50 20.20 -7.33
CA ALA A 491 16.32 18.75 -7.54
C ALA A 491 16.49 18.37 -9.03
N MET A 492 15.95 19.17 -9.95
CA MET A 492 16.10 18.93 -11.38
C MET A 492 17.57 19.14 -11.84
N VAL A 493 18.23 20.18 -11.36
CA VAL A 493 19.67 20.39 -11.65
C VAL A 493 20.51 19.23 -11.13
N HIS A 494 20.17 18.67 -9.98
CA HIS A 494 20.83 17.46 -9.47
C HIS A 494 20.63 16.25 -10.40
N VAL A 495 19.41 16.04 -10.93
CA VAL A 495 19.15 15.00 -11.96
C VAL A 495 20.03 15.22 -13.19
N LEU A 496 20.11 16.45 -13.70
CA LEU A 496 20.91 16.78 -14.88
C LEU A 496 22.40 16.50 -14.67
N ASN A 497 22.93 16.80 -13.50
CA ASN A 497 24.32 16.49 -13.15
C ASN A 497 24.56 14.96 -13.11
N ASN A 498 23.60 14.19 -12.63
CA ASN A 498 23.68 12.73 -12.63
C ASN A 498 23.60 12.14 -14.06
N ILE A 499 22.76 12.70 -14.94
CA ILE A 499 22.69 12.34 -16.36
C ILE A 499 24.02 12.66 -17.06
N TRP A 500 24.57 13.87 -16.84
CA TRP A 500 25.85 14.27 -17.42
C TRP A 500 26.99 13.35 -16.99
N ARG A 501 27.05 12.98 -15.69
CA ARG A 501 28.03 12.04 -15.16
C ARG A 501 27.94 10.68 -15.86
N ALA A 502 26.72 10.14 -16.04
CA ALA A 502 26.52 8.88 -16.74
C ALA A 502 27.00 8.95 -18.19
N ALA A 503 26.75 10.07 -18.90
CA ALA A 503 27.23 10.28 -20.26
C ALA A 503 28.77 10.37 -20.35
N GLU A 504 29.45 10.97 -19.36
CA GLU A 504 30.93 10.99 -19.30
C GLU A 504 31.52 9.58 -19.08
N VAL A 505 30.85 8.72 -18.28
CA VAL A 505 31.24 7.30 -18.14
C VAL A 505 31.16 6.59 -19.49
N GLU A 506 30.07 6.75 -20.21
CA GLU A 506 29.90 6.12 -21.53
C GLU A 506 30.98 6.56 -22.55
N LYS A 507 31.33 7.85 -22.56
CA LYS A 507 32.40 8.37 -23.40
C LYS A 507 33.77 7.76 -23.04
N GLU A 508 34.07 7.62 -21.75
CA GLU A 508 35.34 7.04 -21.28
C GLU A 508 35.41 5.54 -21.63
N LEU A 509 34.32 4.80 -21.49
CA LEU A 509 34.25 3.40 -21.90
C LEU A 509 34.49 3.22 -23.41
N GLN A 510 33.89 4.08 -24.24
CA GLN A 510 34.11 4.08 -25.69
C GLN A 510 35.56 4.38 -26.06
N ARG A 511 36.20 5.36 -25.41
CA ARG A 511 37.63 5.68 -25.62
C ARG A 511 38.53 4.49 -25.29
N LYS A 512 38.27 3.81 -24.17
CA LYS A 512 39.03 2.61 -23.77
C LYS A 512 38.84 1.46 -24.77
N ALA A 513 37.63 1.25 -25.28
CA ALA A 513 37.35 0.22 -26.28
C ALA A 513 38.10 0.48 -27.60
N GLN A 514 38.07 1.72 -28.11
CA GLN A 514 38.80 2.12 -29.32
C GLN A 514 40.31 1.99 -29.17
N HIS A 515 40.86 2.32 -28.00
CA HIS A 515 42.30 2.18 -27.74
C HIS A 515 42.75 0.70 -27.73
N ASN A 516 41.92 -0.18 -27.20
CA ASN A 516 42.18 -1.63 -27.18
C ASN A 516 42.07 -2.27 -28.57
N GLU A 517 41.18 -1.79 -29.46
CA GLU A 517 41.08 -2.23 -30.85
C GLU A 517 42.34 -1.81 -31.66
N ASN A 518 42.75 -0.55 -31.55
CA ASN A 518 43.93 -0.04 -32.23
C ASN A 518 45.24 -0.75 -31.80
N ASN A 519 45.33 -1.20 -30.55
CA ASN A 519 46.47 -1.97 -30.07
C ASN A 519 46.46 -3.45 -30.52
N LYS A 520 45.30 -3.99 -30.93
CA LYS A 520 45.23 -5.34 -31.51
C LYS A 520 45.56 -5.39 -33.01
N GLU A 521 45.41 -4.27 -33.72
CA GLU A 521 45.78 -4.17 -35.12
C GLU A 521 47.27 -3.89 -35.36
N THR A 522 48.01 -3.59 -34.28
CA THR A 522 49.44 -3.25 -34.33
C THR A 522 50.37 -4.40 -33.88
N VAL A 523 49.83 -5.59 -33.58
CA VAL A 523 50.55 -6.83 -33.28
C VAL A 523 50.23 -7.87 -34.37
#